data_12235dc15dc1b2997992ad100d3366f3
#
_entry.id   12235dc15dc1b2997992ad100d3366f3
#
_cell.length_a   1.000
_cell.length_b   1.000
_cell.length_c   1.000
_cell.angle_alpha   90.00
_cell.angle_beta   90.00
_cell.angle_gamma   90.00
#
_symmetry.space_group_name_H-M   'P 1'
#
loop_
_entity.id
_entity.type
_entity.pdbx_description
1 polymer ?
#
loop_
_entity_poly.entity_id
_entity_poly.type
_entity_poly.pdbx_seq_one_letter_code
_entity_poly.pdbx_strand_id
1 'polypeptide(L)'
;AHLVPSWVGESILALASATWLALIAAFAVKLITRRDALQNELRDLVMCCFLALVPVTTIEVGISAYPYAAPLGYTLIFIGVLGQLAFSMYRTAGLWRGTHTVAATTPVIYLPTVAANFASASGLGALGHHDWAMLFFGMGLLSWFSVEAAILGRLRTEPALDPAVRGIIGVQLAPPFVGGNAYLAANGGHVDWVFLVLTGYGVLQLLFLLRLVPWVLKAGYTMSLWGFSFGLGAMAGTGMHLVAVSQLVQLGWALWILGNALIA
;
A
#
# COMPACT_ATOMS: atom_id res chain seq x y z
N ALA A 1 -20.25 -13.04 -4.28
CA ALA A 1 -19.89 -14.45 -4.45
C ALA A 1 -18.67 -14.74 -3.59
N HIS A 2 -18.74 -15.72 -2.69
CA HIS A 2 -17.59 -16.15 -1.91
C HIS A 2 -16.73 -17.05 -2.80
N LEU A 3 -15.58 -16.56 -3.26
CA LEU A 3 -14.63 -17.33 -4.08
C LEU A 3 -13.92 -18.41 -3.26
N VAL A 4 -13.82 -18.20 -1.95
CA VAL A 4 -13.23 -19.13 -0.98
C VAL A 4 -14.14 -19.24 0.25
N PRO A 5 -14.07 -20.32 1.04
CA PRO A 5 -14.80 -20.43 2.30
C PRO A 5 -14.44 -19.28 3.27
N SER A 6 -15.43 -18.76 4.01
CA SER A 6 -15.25 -17.60 4.91
C SER A 6 -14.16 -17.84 5.96
N TRP A 7 -14.06 -19.05 6.49
CA TRP A 7 -13.05 -19.40 7.51
C TRP A 7 -11.60 -19.17 7.05
N VAL A 8 -11.32 -19.25 5.72
CA VAL A 8 -9.97 -18.96 5.19
C VAL A 8 -9.65 -17.48 5.38
N GLY A 9 -10.57 -16.60 5.00
CA GLY A 9 -10.42 -15.15 5.19
C GLY A 9 -10.30 -14.79 6.67
N GLU A 10 -11.15 -15.37 7.52
CA GLU A 10 -11.13 -15.12 8.97
C GLU A 10 -9.82 -15.59 9.63
N SER A 11 -9.27 -16.73 9.20
CA SER A 11 -7.98 -17.22 9.70
C SER A 11 -6.82 -16.31 9.31
N ILE A 12 -6.80 -15.84 8.06
CA ILE A 12 -5.79 -14.88 7.58
C ILE A 12 -5.91 -13.56 8.35
N LEU A 13 -7.13 -13.09 8.56
CA LEU A 13 -7.40 -11.87 9.32
C LEU A 13 -6.94 -11.98 10.77
N ALA A 14 -7.24 -13.08 11.45
CA ALA A 14 -6.79 -13.34 12.81
C ALA A 14 -5.26 -13.35 12.91
N LEU A 15 -4.57 -14.03 11.98
CA LEU A 15 -3.11 -14.05 11.91
C LEU A 15 -2.53 -12.66 11.64
N ALA A 16 -3.10 -11.91 10.69
CA ALA A 16 -2.67 -10.55 10.37
C ALA A 16 -2.86 -9.61 11.57
N SER A 17 -3.99 -9.69 12.27
CA SER A 17 -4.27 -8.88 13.47
C SER A 17 -3.31 -9.22 14.63
N ALA A 18 -3.03 -10.50 14.85
CA ALA A 18 -2.07 -10.94 15.86
C ALA A 18 -0.65 -10.45 15.53
N THR A 19 -0.24 -10.55 14.27
CA THR A 19 1.05 -10.04 13.79
C THR A 19 1.13 -8.52 13.96
N TRP A 20 0.09 -7.79 13.58
CA TRP A 20 0.03 -6.34 13.78
C TRP A 20 0.16 -5.97 15.27
N LEU A 21 -0.55 -6.64 16.18
CA LEU A 21 -0.44 -6.40 17.62
C LEU A 21 0.98 -6.61 18.12
N ALA A 22 1.63 -7.71 17.69
CA ALA A 22 3.01 -8.00 18.07
C ALA A 22 3.98 -6.91 17.58
N LEU A 23 3.81 -6.46 16.31
CA LEU A 23 4.65 -5.41 15.72
C LEU A 23 4.41 -4.05 16.37
N ILE A 24 3.17 -3.67 16.68
CA ILE A 24 2.85 -2.43 17.40
C ILE A 24 3.43 -2.46 18.82
N ALA A 25 3.31 -3.58 19.52
CA ALA A 25 3.93 -3.74 20.85
C ALA A 25 5.47 -3.62 20.78
N ALA A 26 6.10 -4.28 19.80
CA ALA A 26 7.54 -4.16 19.58
C ALA A 26 7.96 -2.73 19.23
N PHE A 27 7.17 -2.03 18.42
CA PHE A 27 7.41 -0.64 18.09
C PHE A 27 7.25 0.28 19.30
N ALA A 28 6.24 0.06 20.15
CA ALA A 28 6.06 0.79 21.40
C ALA A 28 7.24 0.59 22.36
N VAL A 29 7.73 -0.65 22.50
CA VAL A 29 8.96 -0.93 23.27
C VAL A 29 10.16 -0.18 22.69
N LYS A 30 10.33 -0.19 21.37
CA LYS A 30 11.40 0.54 20.69
C LYS A 30 11.33 2.05 20.94
N LEU A 31 10.14 2.66 20.93
CA LEU A 31 9.93 4.08 21.24
C LEU A 31 10.43 4.45 22.62
N ILE A 32 10.31 3.54 23.60
CA ILE A 32 10.70 3.77 25.00
C ILE A 32 12.19 3.49 25.20
N THR A 33 12.69 2.37 24.65
CA THR A 33 14.01 1.82 24.99
C THR A 33 15.12 2.15 24.00
N ARG A 34 14.80 2.53 22.75
CA ARG A 34 15.75 2.70 21.66
C ARG A 34 15.52 4.03 20.90
N ARG A 35 15.41 5.12 21.63
CA ARG A 35 15.12 6.46 21.05
C ARG A 35 16.13 6.88 20.00
N ASP A 36 17.41 6.56 20.19
CA ASP A 36 18.46 6.89 19.23
C ASP A 36 18.28 6.13 17.91
N ALA A 37 17.89 4.85 17.94
CA ALA A 37 17.59 4.07 16.76
C ALA A 37 16.42 4.66 15.98
N LEU A 38 15.35 5.09 16.67
CA LEU A 38 14.22 5.76 16.05
C LEU A 38 14.63 7.10 15.41
N GLN A 39 15.45 7.91 16.08
CA GLN A 39 15.94 9.16 15.52
C GLN A 39 16.79 8.94 14.26
N ASN A 40 17.61 7.90 14.24
CA ASN A 40 18.38 7.53 13.07
C ASN A 40 17.48 7.10 11.90
N GLU A 41 16.43 6.31 12.16
CA GLU A 41 15.44 5.94 11.14
C GLU A 41 14.68 7.15 10.59
N LEU A 42 14.29 8.08 11.46
CA LEU A 42 13.61 9.31 11.05
C LEU A 42 14.50 10.23 10.17
N ARG A 43 15.82 10.16 10.35
CA ARG A 43 16.81 10.92 9.55
C ARG A 43 17.15 10.23 8.23
N ASP A 44 17.00 8.91 8.14
CA ASP A 44 17.25 8.17 6.91
C ASP A 44 16.20 8.48 5.86
N LEU A 45 16.64 8.80 4.64
CA LEU A 45 15.76 9.26 3.57
C LEU A 45 14.84 8.15 3.01
N VAL A 46 15.22 6.89 3.15
CA VAL A 46 14.49 5.73 2.63
C VAL A 46 13.76 5.01 3.76
N MET A 47 14.47 4.68 4.85
CA MET A 47 13.92 3.93 5.97
C MET A 47 12.80 4.69 6.68
N CYS A 48 12.89 6.03 6.77
CA CYS A 48 11.82 6.86 7.33
C CYS A 48 10.46 6.59 6.67
N CYS A 49 10.42 6.33 5.37
CA CYS A 49 9.17 6.12 4.65
C CYS A 49 8.39 4.88 5.16
N PHE A 50 9.09 3.85 5.65
CA PHE A 50 8.44 2.65 6.19
C PHE A 50 7.68 2.92 7.50
N LEU A 51 7.98 3.98 8.23
CA LEU A 51 7.20 4.38 9.41
C LEU A 51 5.75 4.75 9.07
N ALA A 52 5.47 5.12 7.82
CA ALA A 52 4.11 5.32 7.34
C ALA A 52 3.25 4.05 7.41
N LEU A 53 3.88 2.86 7.43
CA LEU A 53 3.15 1.61 7.53
C LEU A 53 2.47 1.42 8.90
N VAL A 54 2.96 2.06 9.95
CA VAL A 54 2.33 2.00 11.28
C VAL A 54 0.87 2.48 11.24
N PRO A 55 0.58 3.72 10.84
CA PRO A 55 -0.81 4.17 10.71
C PRO A 55 -1.58 3.46 9.58
N VAL A 56 -0.94 3.12 8.45
CA VAL A 56 -1.58 2.40 7.34
C VAL A 56 -2.11 1.05 7.80
N THR A 57 -1.28 0.22 8.42
CA THR A 57 -1.71 -1.11 8.91
C THR A 57 -2.74 -1.00 10.03
N THR A 58 -2.71 0.07 10.82
CA THR A 58 -3.74 0.36 11.83
C THR A 58 -5.10 0.60 11.18
N ILE A 59 -5.15 1.32 10.05
CA ILE A 59 -6.37 1.50 9.26
C ILE A 59 -6.87 0.16 8.72
N GLU A 60 -5.98 -0.66 8.12
CA GLU A 60 -6.36 -1.96 7.53
C GLU A 60 -6.92 -2.92 8.58
N VAL A 61 -6.30 -2.98 9.77
CA VAL A 61 -6.84 -3.77 10.88
C VAL A 61 -8.17 -3.19 11.36
N GLY A 62 -8.32 -1.87 11.37
CA GLY A 62 -9.57 -1.19 11.70
C GLY A 62 -10.71 -1.55 10.74
N ILE A 63 -10.45 -1.55 9.42
CA ILE A 63 -11.41 -1.98 8.39
C ILE A 63 -11.85 -3.42 8.67
N SER A 64 -10.89 -4.28 8.93
CA SER A 64 -11.10 -5.70 9.16
C SER A 64 -11.84 -5.99 10.47
N ALA A 65 -11.61 -5.20 11.51
CA ALA A 65 -12.27 -5.34 12.81
C ALA A 65 -13.70 -4.76 12.82
N TYR A 66 -14.00 -3.81 11.93
CA TYR A 66 -15.25 -3.06 11.94
C TYR A 66 -16.52 -3.94 11.89
N PRO A 67 -16.60 -5.02 11.06
CA PRO A 67 -17.78 -5.89 11.04
C PRO A 67 -18.02 -6.65 12.34
N TYR A 68 -16.99 -6.88 13.16
CA TYR A 68 -17.07 -7.66 14.40
C TYR A 68 -17.20 -6.77 15.63
N ALA A 69 -16.52 -5.63 15.65
CA ALA A 69 -16.47 -4.69 16.75
C ALA A 69 -16.45 -3.25 16.22
N ALA A 70 -17.60 -2.74 15.80
CA ALA A 70 -17.70 -1.45 15.15
C ALA A 70 -17.01 -0.29 15.91
N PRO A 71 -17.15 -0.14 17.25
CA PRO A 71 -16.43 0.92 17.98
C PRO A 71 -14.92 0.81 17.91
N LEU A 72 -14.39 -0.42 17.93
CA LEU A 72 -12.95 -0.67 17.81
C LEU A 72 -12.47 -0.34 16.39
N GLY A 73 -13.17 -0.85 15.36
CA GLY A 73 -12.84 -0.58 13.96
C GLY A 73 -12.85 0.91 13.67
N TYR A 74 -13.89 1.61 14.11
CA TYR A 74 -14.01 3.07 13.99
C TYR A 74 -12.82 3.80 14.62
N THR A 75 -12.48 3.43 15.85
CA THR A 75 -11.38 4.05 16.59
C THR A 75 -10.03 3.84 15.90
N LEU A 76 -9.75 2.60 15.45
CA LEU A 76 -8.50 2.28 14.78
C LEU A 76 -8.36 3.03 13.44
N ILE A 77 -9.44 3.11 12.65
CA ILE A 77 -9.44 3.85 11.39
C ILE A 77 -9.14 5.33 11.65
N PHE A 78 -9.81 5.96 12.61
CA PHE A 78 -9.56 7.38 12.90
C PHE A 78 -8.17 7.66 13.45
N ILE A 79 -7.66 6.82 14.36
CA ILE A 79 -6.29 6.93 14.86
C ILE A 79 -5.29 6.79 13.70
N GLY A 80 -5.50 5.83 12.83
CA GLY A 80 -4.66 5.62 11.67
C GLY A 80 -4.71 6.79 10.69
N VAL A 81 -5.89 7.33 10.37
CA VAL A 81 -6.05 8.51 9.49
C VAL A 81 -5.35 9.74 10.07
N LEU A 82 -5.50 10.03 11.35
CA LEU A 82 -4.81 11.14 11.98
C LEU A 82 -3.29 10.91 12.05
N GLY A 83 -2.88 9.70 12.37
CA GLY A 83 -1.47 9.32 12.44
C GLY A 83 -0.76 9.44 11.08
N GLN A 84 -1.40 8.97 9.99
CA GLN A 84 -0.85 9.09 8.66
C GLN A 84 -0.75 10.55 8.20
N LEU A 85 -1.77 11.38 8.47
CA LEU A 85 -1.72 12.82 8.14
C LEU A 85 -0.56 13.51 8.87
N ALA A 86 -0.43 13.27 10.17
CA ALA A 86 0.66 13.82 10.97
C ALA A 86 2.03 13.39 10.42
N PHE A 87 2.17 12.11 10.07
CA PHE A 87 3.41 11.61 9.50
C PHE A 87 3.68 12.14 8.09
N SER A 88 2.67 12.20 7.23
CA SER A 88 2.78 12.79 5.89
C SER A 88 3.23 14.24 5.94
N MET A 89 2.66 15.04 6.84
CA MET A 89 3.05 16.43 7.07
C MET A 89 4.51 16.51 7.52
N TYR A 90 4.90 15.69 8.50
CA TYR A 90 6.27 15.68 9.00
C TYR A 90 7.27 15.29 7.90
N ARG A 91 7.03 14.17 7.22
CA ARG A 91 7.99 13.60 6.26
C ARG A 91 7.99 14.36 4.95
N THR A 92 6.84 14.53 4.31
CA THR A 92 6.76 15.04 2.94
C THR A 92 6.97 16.54 2.88
N ALA A 93 6.32 17.32 3.77
CA ALA A 93 6.58 18.75 3.81
C ALA A 93 8.04 19.07 4.23
N GLY A 94 8.65 18.20 5.04
CA GLY A 94 10.07 18.29 5.38
C GLY A 94 10.98 18.21 4.16
N LEU A 95 10.62 17.41 3.16
CA LEU A 95 11.41 17.25 1.92
C LEU A 95 11.43 18.52 1.05
N TRP A 96 10.40 19.35 1.11
CA TRP A 96 10.35 20.61 0.35
C TRP A 96 11.42 21.62 0.77
N ARG A 97 12.13 21.33 1.85
CA ARG A 97 13.26 22.13 2.33
C ARG A 97 14.58 21.81 1.60
N GLY A 98 14.54 21.01 0.55
CA GLY A 98 15.73 20.65 -0.24
C GLY A 98 16.65 19.64 0.42
N THR A 99 16.14 18.83 1.36
CA THR A 99 16.93 17.83 2.11
C THR A 99 16.93 16.46 1.46
N HIS A 100 16.19 16.27 0.36
CA HIS A 100 16.11 14.99 -0.35
C HIS A 100 17.13 14.90 -1.50
N THR A 101 17.58 13.67 -1.81
CA THR A 101 18.49 13.41 -2.92
C THR A 101 17.82 12.60 -4.02
N VAL A 102 18.22 12.79 -5.27
CA VAL A 102 17.69 12.03 -6.40
C VAL A 102 17.91 10.51 -6.21
N ALA A 103 19.08 10.12 -5.70
CA ALA A 103 19.41 8.70 -5.44
C ALA A 103 18.43 8.04 -4.45
N ALA A 104 17.93 8.78 -3.47
CA ALA A 104 16.93 8.29 -2.48
C ALA A 104 15.49 8.30 -3.01
N THR A 105 15.23 8.83 -4.21
CA THR A 105 13.91 8.86 -4.85
C THR A 105 13.52 7.48 -5.37
N THR A 106 13.24 6.56 -4.47
CA THR A 106 12.87 5.17 -4.76
C THR A 106 11.37 4.96 -4.58
N PRO A 107 10.79 3.85 -5.05
CA PRO A 107 9.35 3.58 -4.90
C PRO A 107 8.82 3.63 -3.48
N VAL A 108 9.65 3.50 -2.45
CA VAL A 108 9.20 3.62 -1.05
C VAL A 108 8.68 5.01 -0.69
N ILE A 109 8.98 6.05 -1.48
CA ILE A 109 8.45 7.40 -1.30
C ILE A 109 6.92 7.45 -1.46
N TYR A 110 6.29 6.48 -2.11
CA TYR A 110 4.84 6.39 -2.15
C TYR A 110 4.21 6.17 -0.76
N LEU A 111 4.92 5.54 0.17
CA LEU A 111 4.33 5.13 1.45
C LEU A 111 3.74 6.29 2.26
N PRO A 112 4.43 7.43 2.48
CA PRO A 112 3.92 8.50 3.32
C PRO A 112 2.70 9.26 2.77
N THR A 113 2.57 9.38 1.45
CA THR A 113 1.54 10.23 0.85
C THR A 113 0.60 9.51 -0.10
N VAL A 114 1.07 8.53 -0.84
CA VAL A 114 0.23 7.80 -1.80
C VAL A 114 -0.50 6.67 -1.09
N ALA A 115 0.24 5.67 -0.58
CA ALA A 115 -0.34 4.51 0.07
C ALA A 115 -1.15 4.90 1.32
N ALA A 116 -0.64 5.82 2.13
CA ALA A 116 -1.30 6.27 3.35
C ALA A 116 -2.64 6.96 3.09
N ASN A 117 -2.74 7.79 2.03
CA ASN A 117 -4.00 8.41 1.65
C ASN A 117 -4.98 7.42 1.01
N PHE A 118 -4.50 6.45 0.23
CA PHE A 118 -5.36 5.38 -0.29
C PHE A 118 -5.91 4.49 0.83
N ALA A 119 -5.09 4.14 1.82
CA ALA A 119 -5.58 3.41 3.01
C ALA A 119 -6.64 4.21 3.77
N SER A 120 -6.42 5.53 3.94
CA SER A 120 -7.42 6.41 4.57
C SER A 120 -8.72 6.47 3.78
N ALA A 121 -8.64 6.53 2.44
CA ALA A 121 -9.81 6.46 1.58
C ALA A 121 -10.57 5.13 1.75
N SER A 122 -9.86 4.01 1.78
CA SER A 122 -10.45 2.69 2.02
C SER A 122 -11.11 2.62 3.40
N GLY A 123 -10.44 3.11 4.45
CA GLY A 123 -10.98 3.11 5.80
C GLY A 123 -12.25 3.95 5.95
N LEU A 124 -12.23 5.19 5.45
CA LEU A 124 -13.39 6.08 5.50
C LEU A 124 -14.54 5.58 4.63
N GLY A 125 -14.24 4.99 3.46
CA GLY A 125 -15.22 4.34 2.60
C GLY A 125 -15.90 3.15 3.28
N ALA A 126 -15.12 2.32 3.98
CA ALA A 126 -15.66 1.19 4.77
C ALA A 126 -16.60 1.65 5.91
N LEU A 127 -16.39 2.86 6.43
CA LEU A 127 -17.28 3.49 7.41
C LEU A 127 -18.50 4.19 6.78
N GLY A 128 -18.63 4.19 5.45
CA GLY A 128 -19.69 4.90 4.73
C GLY A 128 -19.48 6.41 4.57
N HIS A 129 -18.31 6.92 4.92
CA HIS A 129 -17.96 8.35 4.75
C HIS A 129 -17.41 8.63 3.35
N HIS A 130 -18.23 8.40 2.32
CA HIS A 130 -17.81 8.41 0.91
C HIS A 130 -17.18 9.74 0.43
N ASP A 131 -17.73 10.88 0.84
CA ASP A 131 -17.19 12.19 0.46
C ASP A 131 -15.78 12.39 1.03
N TRP A 132 -15.57 12.07 2.30
CA TRP A 132 -14.25 12.12 2.92
C TRP A 132 -13.29 11.11 2.30
N ALA A 133 -13.78 9.90 2.02
CA ALA A 133 -12.99 8.88 1.33
C ALA A 133 -12.52 9.37 -0.05
N MET A 134 -13.39 10.05 -0.81
CA MET A 134 -13.05 10.61 -2.13
C MET A 134 -12.01 11.74 -2.03
N LEU A 135 -12.07 12.59 -0.97
CA LEU A 135 -11.02 13.59 -0.73
C LEU A 135 -9.65 12.92 -0.50
N PHE A 136 -9.59 11.89 0.34
CA PHE A 136 -8.35 11.15 0.58
C PHE A 136 -7.88 10.38 -0.64
N PHE A 137 -8.79 9.81 -1.43
CA PHE A 137 -8.44 9.22 -2.72
C PHE A 137 -7.78 10.26 -3.64
N GLY A 138 -8.36 11.45 -3.74
CA GLY A 138 -7.79 12.56 -4.52
C GLY A 138 -6.41 12.98 -4.03
N MET A 139 -6.20 13.07 -2.71
CA MET A 139 -4.88 13.34 -2.12
C MET A 139 -3.87 12.27 -2.53
N GLY A 140 -4.24 10.98 -2.45
CA GLY A 140 -3.38 9.86 -2.86
C GLY A 140 -3.06 9.87 -4.35
N LEU A 141 -4.08 10.06 -5.21
CA LEU A 141 -3.95 10.05 -6.66
C LEU A 141 -3.05 11.18 -7.17
N LEU A 142 -3.28 12.40 -6.70
CA LEU A 142 -2.49 13.56 -7.11
C LEU A 142 -1.07 13.50 -6.55
N SER A 143 -0.90 12.97 -5.33
CA SER A 143 0.44 12.70 -4.78
C SER A 143 1.18 11.67 -5.64
N TRP A 144 0.50 10.61 -6.08
CA TRP A 144 1.09 9.61 -6.96
C TRP A 144 1.58 10.24 -8.26
N PHE A 145 0.75 10.97 -8.96
CA PHE A 145 1.15 11.64 -10.21
C PHE A 145 2.32 12.60 -10.02
N SER A 146 2.38 13.30 -8.88
CA SER A 146 3.46 14.24 -8.60
C SER A 146 4.82 13.55 -8.37
N VAL A 147 4.85 12.38 -7.74
CA VAL A 147 6.10 11.68 -7.41
C VAL A 147 6.48 10.60 -8.44
N GLU A 148 5.53 10.11 -9.24
CA GLU A 148 5.74 9.07 -10.25
C GLU A 148 6.86 9.44 -11.23
N ALA A 149 6.80 10.66 -11.78
CA ALA A 149 7.80 11.14 -12.75
C ALA A 149 9.21 11.18 -12.15
N ALA A 150 9.33 11.60 -10.89
CA ALA A 150 10.61 11.66 -10.18
C ALA A 150 11.17 10.25 -9.94
N ILE A 151 10.33 9.31 -9.50
CA ILE A 151 10.74 7.91 -9.27
C ILE A 151 11.16 7.25 -10.58
N LEU A 152 10.35 7.37 -11.63
CA LEU A 152 10.70 6.81 -12.95
C LEU A 152 11.92 7.50 -13.56
N GLY A 153 12.10 8.80 -13.33
CA GLY A 153 13.31 9.53 -13.69
C GLY A 153 14.53 8.91 -13.03
N ARG A 154 14.51 8.73 -11.70
CA ARG A 154 15.58 8.09 -10.94
C ARG A 154 15.89 6.68 -11.44
N LEU A 155 14.85 5.84 -11.65
CA LEU A 155 15.03 4.46 -12.09
C LEU A 155 15.67 4.36 -13.49
N ARG A 156 15.52 5.39 -14.33
CA ARG A 156 16.07 5.45 -15.70
C ARG A 156 17.46 6.04 -15.78
N THR A 157 17.77 7.02 -14.95
CA THR A 157 18.95 7.88 -15.13
C THR A 157 20.03 7.69 -14.07
N GLU A 158 19.66 7.22 -12.86
CA GLU A 158 20.59 6.96 -11.79
C GLU A 158 21.16 5.53 -11.85
N PRO A 159 22.27 5.22 -11.17
CA PRO A 159 22.78 3.86 -11.06
C PRO A 159 21.69 2.88 -10.59
N ALA A 160 21.77 1.65 -11.12
CA ALA A 160 20.84 0.59 -10.76
C ALA A 160 20.82 0.37 -9.24
N LEU A 161 19.63 0.00 -8.70
CA LEU A 161 19.49 -0.35 -7.30
C LEU A 161 20.44 -1.50 -6.92
N ASP A 162 21.03 -1.41 -5.73
CA ASP A 162 21.79 -2.49 -5.15
C ASP A 162 20.99 -3.80 -5.20
N PRO A 163 21.60 -4.93 -5.56
CA PRO A 163 20.91 -6.22 -5.64
C PRO A 163 20.08 -6.57 -4.41
N ALA A 164 20.54 -6.22 -3.21
CA ALA A 164 19.85 -6.53 -1.96
C ALA A 164 18.53 -5.76 -1.78
N VAL A 165 18.38 -4.60 -2.44
CA VAL A 165 17.19 -3.75 -2.31
C VAL A 165 16.34 -3.67 -3.59
N ARG A 166 16.66 -4.43 -4.64
CA ARG A 166 15.92 -4.40 -5.91
C ARG A 166 14.44 -4.76 -5.77
N GLY A 167 14.11 -5.56 -4.77
CA GLY A 167 12.72 -5.94 -4.48
C GLY A 167 11.79 -4.76 -4.19
N ILE A 168 12.32 -3.62 -3.71
CA ILE A 168 11.50 -2.41 -3.50
C ILE A 168 10.84 -1.87 -4.78
N ILE A 169 11.32 -2.27 -5.97
CA ILE A 169 10.66 -1.90 -7.24
C ILE A 169 9.25 -2.49 -7.33
N GLY A 170 8.98 -3.57 -6.58
CA GLY A 170 7.64 -4.17 -6.48
C GLY A 170 6.57 -3.20 -5.94
N VAL A 171 6.98 -2.18 -5.19
CA VAL A 171 6.07 -1.13 -4.70
C VAL A 171 5.40 -0.37 -5.86
N GLN A 172 6.00 -0.36 -7.07
CA GLN A 172 5.38 0.23 -8.27
C GLN A 172 4.04 -0.41 -8.65
N LEU A 173 3.80 -1.65 -8.23
CA LEU A 173 2.53 -2.33 -8.47
C LEU A 173 1.39 -1.79 -7.57
N ALA A 174 1.74 -1.21 -6.42
CA ALA A 174 0.76 -0.81 -5.42
C ALA A 174 -0.13 0.37 -5.86
N PRO A 175 0.39 1.52 -6.34
CA PRO A 175 -0.45 2.69 -6.57
C PRO A 175 -1.67 2.43 -7.45
N PRO A 176 -1.59 1.76 -8.62
CA PRO A 176 -2.76 1.55 -9.46
C PRO A 176 -3.79 0.58 -8.86
N PHE A 177 -3.36 -0.54 -8.24
CA PHE A 177 -4.29 -1.51 -7.68
C PHE A 177 -4.83 -1.09 -6.31
N VAL A 178 -3.97 -0.57 -5.44
CA VAL A 178 -4.41 -0.03 -4.14
C VAL A 178 -5.30 1.20 -4.34
N GLY A 179 -4.91 2.10 -5.26
CA GLY A 179 -5.72 3.26 -5.63
C GLY A 179 -7.06 2.86 -6.24
N GLY A 180 -7.09 1.82 -7.08
CA GLY A 180 -8.32 1.26 -7.63
C GLY A 180 -9.27 0.75 -6.54
N ASN A 181 -8.76 -0.04 -5.59
CA ASN A 181 -9.56 -0.54 -4.47
C ASN A 181 -10.01 0.59 -3.53
N ALA A 182 -9.14 1.59 -3.28
CA ALA A 182 -9.50 2.78 -2.51
C ALA A 182 -10.60 3.61 -3.20
N TYR A 183 -10.53 3.73 -4.52
CA TYR A 183 -11.56 4.37 -5.32
C TYR A 183 -12.91 3.64 -5.20
N LEU A 184 -12.93 2.30 -5.29
CA LEU A 184 -14.15 1.52 -5.09
C LEU A 184 -14.74 1.73 -3.69
N ALA A 185 -13.92 1.75 -2.66
CA ALA A 185 -14.38 2.05 -1.31
C ALA A 185 -14.99 3.47 -1.21
N ALA A 186 -14.37 4.45 -1.88
CA ALA A 186 -14.83 5.84 -1.87
C ALA A 186 -16.10 6.07 -2.70
N ASN A 187 -16.30 5.34 -3.81
CA ASN A 187 -17.44 5.52 -4.70
C ASN A 187 -18.63 4.56 -4.43
N GLY A 188 -18.60 3.83 -3.31
CA GLY A 188 -19.66 2.89 -2.96
C GLY A 188 -19.59 1.54 -3.70
N GLY A 189 -18.43 1.16 -4.23
CA GLY A 189 -18.19 -0.13 -4.88
C GLY A 189 -18.53 -0.18 -6.37
N HIS A 190 -18.78 0.96 -7.01
CA HIS A 190 -19.13 1.02 -8.43
C HIS A 190 -17.91 0.85 -9.33
N VAL A 191 -17.89 -0.23 -10.10
CA VAL A 191 -16.87 -0.46 -11.15
C VAL A 191 -17.21 0.41 -12.37
N ASP A 192 -16.48 1.47 -12.55
CA ASP A 192 -16.62 2.43 -13.64
C ASP A 192 -15.30 2.61 -14.44
N TRP A 193 -15.29 3.57 -15.34
CA TRP A 193 -14.12 3.84 -16.19
C TRP A 193 -12.87 4.25 -15.41
N VAL A 194 -12.99 4.93 -14.26
CA VAL A 194 -11.83 5.32 -13.44
C VAL A 194 -11.15 4.08 -12.87
N PHE A 195 -11.95 3.16 -12.31
CA PHE A 195 -11.43 1.89 -11.82
C PHE A 195 -10.77 1.07 -12.94
N LEU A 196 -11.37 1.04 -14.13
CA LEU A 196 -10.82 0.32 -15.27
C LEU A 196 -9.51 0.94 -15.78
N VAL A 197 -9.39 2.27 -15.80
CA VAL A 197 -8.14 2.97 -16.15
C VAL A 197 -7.02 2.61 -15.16
N LEU A 198 -7.30 2.66 -13.87
CA LEU A 198 -6.34 2.27 -12.83
C LEU A 198 -5.94 0.79 -12.96
N THR A 199 -6.91 -0.09 -13.16
CA THR A 199 -6.67 -1.53 -13.41
C THR A 199 -5.79 -1.76 -14.64
N GLY A 200 -6.07 -1.07 -15.74
CA GLY A 200 -5.28 -1.16 -16.98
C GLY A 200 -3.83 -0.75 -16.77
N TYR A 201 -3.61 0.37 -16.07
CA TYR A 201 -2.25 0.79 -15.72
C TYR A 201 -1.56 -0.21 -14.77
N GLY A 202 -2.30 -0.78 -13.82
CA GLY A 202 -1.80 -1.83 -12.93
C GLY A 202 -1.34 -3.08 -13.70
N VAL A 203 -2.10 -3.51 -14.71
CA VAL A 203 -1.72 -4.61 -15.60
C VAL A 203 -0.45 -4.28 -16.37
N LEU A 204 -0.30 -3.06 -16.88
CA LEU A 204 0.92 -2.63 -17.55
C LEU A 204 2.13 -2.68 -16.60
N GLN A 205 2.00 -2.18 -15.37
CA GLN A 205 3.06 -2.24 -14.35
C GLN A 205 3.41 -3.69 -14.00
N LEU A 206 2.42 -4.57 -13.88
CA LEU A 206 2.64 -6.00 -13.68
C LEU A 206 3.51 -6.60 -14.80
N LEU A 207 3.20 -6.31 -16.06
CA LEU A 207 3.98 -6.80 -17.21
C LEU A 207 5.44 -6.29 -17.17
N PHE A 208 5.65 -5.02 -16.79
CA PHE A 208 7.00 -4.48 -16.62
C PHE A 208 7.75 -5.20 -15.49
N LEU A 209 7.10 -5.41 -14.36
CA LEU A 209 7.71 -6.10 -13.23
C LEU A 209 8.00 -7.57 -13.53
N LEU A 210 7.10 -8.29 -14.19
CA LEU A 210 7.34 -9.66 -14.65
C LEU A 210 8.58 -9.76 -15.56
N ARG A 211 8.77 -8.78 -16.45
CA ARG A 211 9.99 -8.70 -17.29
C ARG A 211 11.25 -8.50 -16.45
N LEU A 212 11.15 -7.84 -15.30
CA LEU A 212 12.27 -7.52 -14.42
C LEU A 212 12.55 -8.60 -13.36
N VAL A 213 11.67 -9.56 -13.15
CA VAL A 213 11.84 -10.64 -12.15
C VAL A 213 13.22 -11.29 -12.20
N PRO A 214 13.78 -11.70 -13.38
CA PRO A 214 15.09 -12.34 -13.41
C PRO A 214 16.23 -11.42 -12.92
N TRP A 215 16.09 -10.09 -13.11
CA TRP A 215 17.06 -9.12 -12.63
C TRP A 215 16.90 -8.84 -11.13
N VAL A 216 15.67 -8.80 -10.64
CA VAL A 216 15.37 -8.61 -9.21
C VAL A 216 15.90 -9.80 -8.40
N LEU A 217 15.68 -11.02 -8.87
CA LEU A 217 16.03 -12.25 -8.16
C LEU A 217 17.52 -12.62 -8.25
N LYS A 218 18.38 -11.83 -8.92
CA LYS A 218 19.83 -12.12 -8.99
C LYS A 218 20.51 -12.21 -7.62
N ALA A 219 20.02 -11.50 -6.61
CA ALA A 219 20.54 -11.57 -5.24
C ALA A 219 19.93 -12.71 -4.41
N GLY A 220 19.05 -13.53 -5.00
CA GLY A 220 18.25 -14.50 -4.26
C GLY A 220 17.14 -13.83 -3.46
N TYR A 221 16.66 -14.53 -2.42
CA TYR A 221 15.63 -13.99 -1.53
C TYR A 221 16.22 -12.88 -0.65
N THR A 222 15.61 -11.72 -0.66
CA THR A 222 15.94 -10.57 0.22
C THR A 222 14.66 -10.01 0.84
N MET A 223 14.78 -9.37 2.00
CA MET A 223 13.63 -8.72 2.66
C MET A 223 12.96 -7.64 1.80
N SER A 224 13.68 -7.08 0.83
CA SER A 224 13.11 -6.08 -0.08
C SER A 224 12.01 -6.64 -1.00
N LEU A 225 11.92 -7.96 -1.19
CA LEU A 225 10.85 -8.61 -1.96
C LEU A 225 9.46 -8.41 -1.34
N TRP A 226 9.37 -8.12 -0.04
CA TRP A 226 8.13 -7.70 0.59
C TRP A 226 7.52 -6.44 -0.06
N GLY A 227 8.31 -5.67 -0.82
CA GLY A 227 7.81 -4.56 -1.63
C GLY A 227 6.74 -4.95 -2.66
N PHE A 228 6.67 -6.21 -3.05
CA PHE A 228 5.63 -6.72 -3.95
C PHE A 228 4.30 -7.03 -3.24
N SER A 229 4.34 -7.42 -1.95
CA SER A 229 3.20 -8.02 -1.26
C SER A 229 1.95 -7.15 -1.26
N PHE A 230 2.10 -5.86 -0.99
CA PHE A 230 0.96 -4.93 -0.92
C PHE A 230 0.28 -4.75 -2.28
N GLY A 231 1.08 -4.59 -3.34
CA GLY A 231 0.56 -4.50 -4.70
C GLY A 231 -0.10 -5.78 -5.20
N LEU A 232 0.48 -6.93 -4.90
CA LEU A 232 -0.08 -8.25 -5.27
C LEU A 232 -1.39 -8.53 -4.53
N GLY A 233 -1.47 -8.20 -3.22
CA GLY A 233 -2.71 -8.33 -2.46
C GLY A 233 -3.82 -7.44 -3.01
N ALA A 234 -3.52 -6.19 -3.33
CA ALA A 234 -4.47 -5.26 -3.94
C ALA A 234 -4.89 -5.72 -5.34
N MET A 235 -3.98 -6.28 -6.13
CA MET A 235 -4.26 -6.88 -7.44
C MET A 235 -5.24 -8.04 -7.32
N ALA A 236 -5.06 -8.93 -6.34
CA ALA A 236 -6.01 -10.02 -6.07
C ALA A 236 -7.40 -9.47 -5.69
N GLY A 237 -7.45 -8.43 -4.85
CA GLY A 237 -8.69 -7.71 -4.50
C GLY A 237 -9.39 -7.13 -5.73
N THR A 238 -8.65 -6.45 -6.61
CA THR A 238 -9.16 -5.93 -7.89
C THR A 238 -9.77 -7.06 -8.73
N GLY A 239 -9.09 -8.22 -8.80
CA GLY A 239 -9.60 -9.40 -9.50
C GLY A 239 -10.93 -9.88 -8.94
N MET A 240 -11.07 -9.94 -7.61
CA MET A 240 -12.33 -10.33 -6.95
C MET A 240 -13.48 -9.37 -7.28
N HIS A 241 -13.23 -8.05 -7.30
CA HIS A 241 -14.25 -7.06 -7.66
C HIS A 241 -14.75 -7.25 -9.09
N LEU A 242 -13.85 -7.43 -10.05
CA LEU A 242 -14.22 -7.67 -11.47
C LEU A 242 -15.07 -8.95 -11.62
N VAL A 243 -14.70 -10.03 -10.95
CA VAL A 243 -15.48 -11.28 -10.96
C VAL A 243 -16.85 -11.09 -10.31
N ALA A 244 -16.91 -10.40 -9.18
CA ALA A 244 -18.15 -10.19 -8.43
C ALA A 244 -19.21 -9.41 -9.23
N VAL A 245 -18.79 -8.42 -10.03
CA VAL A 245 -19.68 -7.63 -10.88
C VAL A 245 -19.85 -8.24 -12.30
N SER A 246 -19.28 -9.40 -12.56
CA SER A 246 -19.32 -10.10 -13.86
C SER A 246 -18.76 -9.25 -15.03
N GLN A 247 -17.79 -8.39 -14.77
CA GLN A 247 -17.12 -7.54 -15.75
C GLN A 247 -15.67 -7.98 -15.94
N LEU A 248 -15.22 -8.18 -17.17
CA LEU A 248 -13.87 -8.67 -17.52
C LEU A 248 -13.47 -9.92 -16.69
N VAL A 249 -14.38 -10.87 -16.57
CA VAL A 249 -14.28 -12.03 -15.66
C VAL A 249 -12.97 -12.81 -15.82
N GLN A 250 -12.50 -13.01 -17.09
CA GLN A 250 -11.24 -13.71 -17.37
C GLN A 250 -10.04 -12.95 -16.79
N LEU A 251 -10.01 -11.63 -16.97
CA LEU A 251 -8.98 -10.76 -16.37
C LEU A 251 -9.08 -10.82 -14.83
N GLY A 252 -10.29 -10.75 -14.29
CA GLY A 252 -10.54 -10.84 -12.85
C GLY A 252 -9.94 -12.12 -12.25
N TRP A 253 -10.22 -13.27 -12.84
CA TRP A 253 -9.64 -14.54 -12.41
C TRP A 253 -8.12 -14.58 -12.55
N ALA A 254 -7.57 -14.05 -13.65
CA ALA A 254 -6.12 -13.99 -13.85
C ALA A 254 -5.43 -13.15 -12.76
N LEU A 255 -5.96 -11.96 -12.46
CA LEU A 255 -5.41 -11.09 -11.42
C LEU A 255 -5.51 -11.72 -10.03
N TRP A 256 -6.64 -12.37 -9.72
CA TRP A 256 -6.84 -13.03 -8.43
C TRP A 256 -5.88 -14.22 -8.25
N ILE A 257 -5.77 -15.11 -9.26
CA ILE A 257 -4.89 -16.28 -9.20
C ILE A 257 -3.43 -15.86 -9.12
N LEU A 258 -2.98 -14.96 -10.01
CA LEU A 258 -1.60 -14.50 -10.04
C LEU A 258 -1.21 -13.75 -8.75
N GLY A 259 -2.10 -12.90 -8.23
CA GLY A 259 -1.85 -12.16 -7.00
C GLY A 259 -1.61 -13.09 -5.82
N ASN A 260 -2.48 -14.09 -5.63
CA ASN A 260 -2.34 -15.06 -4.55
C ASN A 260 -1.14 -15.99 -4.75
N ALA A 261 -0.90 -16.47 -5.98
CA ALA A 261 0.21 -17.38 -6.27
C ALA A 261 1.60 -16.74 -6.14
N LEU A 262 1.70 -15.42 -6.37
CA LEU A 262 2.99 -14.70 -6.25
C LEU A 262 3.26 -14.23 -4.82
N ILE A 263 2.24 -14.19 -3.94
CA ILE A 263 2.42 -13.90 -2.51
C ILE A 263 2.83 -15.15 -1.74
N ALA A 264 2.26 -16.33 -2.10
CA ALA A 264 2.49 -17.60 -1.41
C ALA A 264 3.90 -18.12 -1.67
#